data_6f5096950b080371b781347ec9415d8d
#
_entry.id   6f5096950b080371b781347ec9415d8d
#
_cell.length_a   1.000
_cell.length_b   1.000
_cell.length_c   1.000
_cell.angle_alpha   90.00
_cell.angle_beta   90.00
_cell.angle_gamma   90.00
#
_symmetry.space_group_name_H-M   'P 1'
#
loop_
_entity.id
_entity.type
_entity.pdbx_description
1 polymer ?
#
loop_
_entity_poly.entity_id
_entity_poly.type
_entity_poly.pdbx_seq_one_letter_code
_entity_poly.pdbx_strand_id
1 'polypeptide(L)'
;AFLGDSLTAGFCVNEYNIDVGGALVVGYVGISPDAGVDRATVTSSDRVEEVPLDVLAAAQPAKLYILIGTNALVQPGNDDSFLAYYGKMLDDLRTALPNTVFYVQSVLPATQEKVADSLPGLAPDRLAVINAAIQQLCAERGCYYLDLSAEFADDAGYLSTEFSQPDGVHLTVAGYSRWGSYLCTHVPYSKENP
;
A
#
# COMPACT_ATOMS: atom_id res chain seq x y z
N ALA A 1 11.82 -4.12 -2.38
CA ALA A 1 10.97 -3.33 -3.28
C ALA A 1 9.71 -2.84 -2.58
N PHE A 2 9.07 -1.83 -3.14
CA PHE A 2 7.76 -1.33 -2.76
C PHE A 2 6.79 -1.49 -3.93
N LEU A 3 5.57 -1.94 -3.68
CA LEU A 3 4.47 -2.00 -4.64
C LEU A 3 3.27 -1.24 -4.09
N GLY A 4 2.69 -0.35 -4.88
CA GLY A 4 1.46 0.33 -4.47
C GLY A 4 0.97 1.41 -5.40
N ASP A 5 0.03 2.21 -4.88
CA ASP A 5 -0.63 3.29 -5.61
C ASP A 5 0.13 4.63 -5.54
N SER A 6 -0.60 5.74 -5.65
CA SER A 6 -0.01 7.09 -5.60
C SER A 6 0.72 7.39 -4.28
N LEU A 7 0.30 6.79 -3.16
CA LEU A 7 1.02 6.92 -1.90
C LEU A 7 2.42 6.31 -2.02
N THR A 8 2.55 5.12 -2.59
CA THR A 8 3.85 4.49 -2.84
C THR A 8 4.67 5.26 -3.87
N ALA A 9 4.04 5.76 -4.94
CA ALA A 9 4.72 6.59 -5.95
C ALA A 9 5.33 7.86 -5.34
N GLY A 10 4.78 8.36 -4.23
CA GLY A 10 5.32 9.51 -3.52
C GLY A 10 6.74 9.34 -2.99
N PHE A 11 7.24 8.10 -2.82
CA PHE A 11 8.65 7.86 -2.52
C PHE A 11 9.60 8.31 -3.65
N CYS A 12 9.11 8.41 -4.88
CA CYS A 12 9.88 8.86 -6.05
C CYS A 12 9.79 10.38 -6.29
N VAL A 13 9.06 11.14 -5.45
CA VAL A 13 8.96 12.58 -5.60
C VAL A 13 10.26 13.23 -5.14
N ASN A 14 11.03 13.78 -6.09
CA ASN A 14 12.36 14.35 -5.82
C ASN A 14 12.36 15.43 -4.76
N GLU A 15 11.32 16.26 -4.73
CA GLU A 15 11.17 17.37 -3.78
C GLU A 15 11.03 16.88 -2.33
N TYR A 16 10.59 15.64 -2.12
CA TYR A 16 10.47 15.05 -0.78
C TYR A 16 11.80 14.52 -0.25
N ASN A 17 12.76 14.25 -1.13
CA ASN A 17 14.11 13.79 -0.79
C ASN A 17 14.09 12.59 0.19
N ILE A 18 13.21 11.62 -0.07
CA ILE A 18 13.07 10.43 0.77
C ILE A 18 14.11 9.39 0.32
N ASP A 19 14.98 9.00 1.25
CA ASP A 19 15.94 7.93 1.01
C ASP A 19 15.27 6.56 1.25
N VAL A 20 15.10 5.81 0.19
CA VAL A 20 14.59 4.41 0.22
C VAL A 20 15.72 3.38 0.17
N GLY A 21 16.97 3.80 0.41
CA GLY A 21 18.13 2.90 0.44
C GLY A 21 18.39 2.16 -0.88
N GLY A 22 18.03 2.74 -2.02
CA GLY A 22 18.16 2.10 -3.34
C GLY A 22 17.11 1.01 -3.61
N ALA A 23 16.04 0.93 -2.82
CA ALA A 23 14.95 0.00 -3.07
C ALA A 23 14.21 0.34 -4.38
N LEU A 24 13.81 -0.70 -5.11
CA LEU A 24 12.93 -0.54 -6.28
C LEU A 24 11.54 -0.08 -5.81
N VAL A 25 11.06 1.03 -6.33
CA VAL A 25 9.71 1.56 -6.07
C VAL A 25 8.84 1.34 -7.31
N VAL A 26 7.83 0.49 -7.18
CA VAL A 26 6.86 0.13 -8.21
C VAL A 26 5.53 0.76 -7.81
N GLY A 27 5.43 2.08 -8.00
CA GLY A 27 4.31 2.90 -7.57
C GLY A 27 3.54 3.48 -8.75
N TYR A 28 2.20 3.31 -8.75
CA TYR A 28 1.36 3.70 -9.88
C TYR A 28 0.15 4.50 -9.42
N VAL A 29 0.01 5.70 -9.93
CA VAL A 29 -1.15 6.56 -9.60
C VAL A 29 -2.44 5.88 -10.06
N GLY A 30 -3.39 5.73 -9.15
CA GLY A 30 -4.72 5.20 -9.46
C GLY A 30 -4.82 3.67 -9.52
N ILE A 31 -3.74 2.92 -9.32
CA ILE A 31 -3.80 1.46 -9.38
C ILE A 31 -4.66 0.87 -8.26
N SER A 32 -5.27 -0.26 -8.55
CA SER A 32 -6.07 -1.09 -7.64
C SER A 32 -5.71 -2.58 -7.82
N PRO A 33 -6.09 -3.47 -6.89
CA PRO A 33 -5.70 -4.88 -6.94
C PRO A 33 -6.15 -5.62 -8.21
N ASP A 34 -7.29 -5.26 -8.78
CA ASP A 34 -7.81 -5.84 -10.04
C ASP A 34 -6.89 -5.57 -11.23
N ALA A 35 -6.33 -4.36 -11.34
CA ALA A 35 -5.36 -4.05 -12.39
C ALA A 35 -4.11 -4.94 -12.30
N GLY A 36 -3.68 -5.29 -11.09
CA GLY A 36 -2.60 -6.25 -10.86
C GLY A 36 -2.95 -7.65 -11.35
N VAL A 37 -4.16 -8.12 -11.03
CA VAL A 37 -4.69 -9.45 -11.42
C VAL A 37 -4.88 -9.56 -12.94
N ASP A 38 -5.44 -8.53 -13.55
CA ASP A 38 -5.73 -8.52 -14.98
C ASP A 38 -4.49 -8.23 -15.84
N ARG A 39 -3.32 -8.09 -15.21
CA ARG A 39 -2.04 -7.75 -15.86
C ARG A 39 -2.17 -6.48 -16.71
N ALA A 40 -2.91 -5.52 -16.22
CA ALA A 40 -3.12 -4.25 -16.91
C ALA A 40 -1.77 -3.53 -17.09
N THR A 41 -1.58 -2.97 -18.27
CA THR A 41 -0.48 -2.03 -18.51
C THR A 41 -0.82 -0.70 -17.82
N VAL A 42 0.08 -0.23 -17.00
CA VAL A 42 -0.04 1.00 -16.23
C VAL A 42 1.18 1.89 -16.45
N THR A 43 1.00 3.20 -16.28
CA THR A 43 2.08 4.16 -16.45
C THR A 43 2.79 4.40 -15.13
N SER A 44 4.08 4.13 -15.07
CA SER A 44 4.93 4.39 -13.90
C SER A 44 5.16 5.89 -13.67
N SER A 45 5.75 6.25 -12.52
CA SER A 45 6.18 7.62 -12.21
C SER A 45 7.14 8.19 -13.28
N ASP A 46 7.94 7.34 -13.89
CA ASP A 46 8.88 7.70 -14.98
C ASP A 46 8.21 7.72 -16.37
N ARG A 47 6.87 7.60 -16.42
CA ARG A 47 6.06 7.60 -17.65
C ARG A 47 6.37 6.44 -18.62
N VAL A 48 6.81 5.32 -18.07
CA VAL A 48 6.96 4.05 -18.81
C VAL A 48 5.68 3.24 -18.66
N GLU A 49 5.16 2.70 -19.76
CA GLU A 49 4.05 1.75 -19.73
C GLU A 49 4.56 0.35 -19.44
N GLU A 50 4.08 -0.25 -18.35
CA GLU A 50 4.57 -1.54 -17.89
C GLU A 50 3.49 -2.32 -17.11
N VAL A 51 3.72 -3.63 -16.99
CA VAL A 51 2.90 -4.49 -16.13
C VAL A 51 3.62 -4.67 -14.79
N PRO A 52 3.05 -4.22 -13.65
CA PRO A 52 3.73 -4.23 -12.36
C PRO A 52 4.30 -5.60 -11.96
N LEU A 53 3.57 -6.67 -12.27
CA LEU A 53 3.99 -8.02 -11.97
C LEU A 53 5.25 -8.43 -12.77
N ASP A 54 5.37 -7.98 -14.03
CA ASP A 54 6.53 -8.29 -14.87
C ASP A 54 7.77 -7.55 -14.38
N VAL A 55 7.64 -6.31 -13.95
CA VAL A 55 8.73 -5.52 -13.34
C VAL A 55 9.25 -6.22 -12.10
N LEU A 56 8.37 -6.64 -11.20
CA LEU A 56 8.74 -7.35 -9.99
C LEU A 56 9.32 -8.72 -10.27
N ALA A 57 8.74 -9.47 -11.23
CA ALA A 57 9.24 -10.78 -11.64
C ALA A 57 10.65 -10.70 -12.24
N ALA A 58 10.97 -9.63 -12.98
CA ALA A 58 12.31 -9.39 -13.48
C ALA A 58 13.32 -9.03 -12.37
N ALA A 59 12.87 -8.27 -11.36
CA ALA A 59 13.72 -7.79 -10.27
C ALA A 59 13.98 -8.83 -9.18
N GLN A 60 13.06 -9.79 -8.94
CA GLN A 60 13.13 -10.81 -7.88
C GLN A 60 13.57 -10.23 -6.51
N PRO A 61 12.86 -9.25 -5.94
CA PRO A 61 13.29 -8.62 -4.69
C PRO A 61 13.24 -9.60 -3.53
N ALA A 62 14.19 -9.52 -2.59
CA ALA A 62 14.17 -10.34 -1.37
C ALA A 62 12.98 -9.99 -0.46
N LYS A 63 12.56 -8.73 -0.44
CA LYS A 63 11.44 -8.21 0.36
C LYS A 63 10.55 -7.32 -0.51
N LEU A 64 9.24 -7.49 -0.38
CA LEU A 64 8.24 -6.67 -1.06
C LEU A 64 7.27 -6.07 -0.05
N TYR A 65 7.26 -4.75 0.04
CA TYR A 65 6.30 -3.97 0.84
C TYR A 65 5.14 -3.55 -0.06
N ILE A 66 3.91 -3.90 0.33
CA ILE A 66 2.70 -3.70 -0.48
C ILE A 66 1.78 -2.73 0.25
N LEU A 67 1.45 -1.61 -0.37
CA LEU A 67 0.40 -0.68 0.05
C LEU A 67 -0.49 -0.35 -1.15
N ILE A 68 -1.65 -0.96 -1.22
CA ILE A 68 -2.60 -0.80 -2.32
C ILE A 68 -4.01 -0.97 -1.81
N GLY A 69 -4.96 -0.18 -2.32
CA GLY A 69 -6.36 -0.30 -1.96
C GLY A 69 -7.14 1.01 -1.93
N THR A 70 -6.47 2.13 -1.66
CA THR A 70 -7.11 3.45 -1.55
C THR A 70 -8.06 3.73 -2.71
N ASN A 71 -7.61 3.54 -3.95
CA ASN A 71 -8.40 3.86 -5.15
C ASN A 71 -9.64 2.98 -5.34
N ALA A 72 -9.56 1.71 -4.95
CA ALA A 72 -10.69 0.79 -5.03
C ALA A 72 -11.73 1.02 -3.94
N LEU A 73 -11.33 1.60 -2.81
CA LEU A 73 -12.18 1.71 -1.61
C LEU A 73 -12.82 3.08 -1.42
N VAL A 74 -12.63 4.03 -2.33
CA VAL A 74 -13.17 5.41 -2.22
C VAL A 74 -14.69 5.46 -2.02
N GLN A 75 -15.42 4.48 -2.55
CA GLN A 75 -16.86 4.33 -2.37
C GLN A 75 -17.17 3.01 -1.66
N PRO A 76 -18.22 2.96 -0.80
CA PRO A 76 -18.63 1.71 -0.16
C PRO A 76 -19.34 0.76 -1.13
N GLY A 77 -19.45 -0.52 -0.74
CA GLY A 77 -20.30 -1.50 -1.41
C GLY A 77 -19.58 -2.47 -2.34
N ASN A 78 -18.24 -2.48 -2.33
CA ASN A 78 -17.43 -3.38 -3.17
C ASN A 78 -16.47 -4.28 -2.35
N ASP A 79 -16.69 -4.42 -1.06
CA ASP A 79 -15.74 -5.03 -0.11
C ASP A 79 -15.39 -6.48 -0.49
N ASP A 80 -16.40 -7.30 -0.82
CA ASP A 80 -16.17 -8.70 -1.19
C ASP A 80 -15.36 -8.83 -2.49
N SER A 81 -15.68 -8.02 -3.50
CA SER A 81 -14.93 -8.03 -4.76
C SER A 81 -13.52 -7.51 -4.60
N PHE A 82 -13.33 -6.45 -3.80
CA PHE A 82 -12.03 -5.92 -3.46
C PHE A 82 -11.16 -6.98 -2.78
N LEU A 83 -11.67 -7.65 -1.75
CA LEU A 83 -10.94 -8.69 -1.02
C LEU A 83 -10.65 -9.91 -1.89
N ALA A 84 -11.56 -10.29 -2.79
CA ALA A 84 -11.32 -11.37 -3.75
C ALA A 84 -10.15 -11.04 -4.71
N TYR A 85 -10.14 -9.82 -5.29
CA TYR A 85 -9.03 -9.35 -6.12
C TYR A 85 -7.73 -9.19 -5.33
N TYR A 86 -7.81 -8.70 -4.09
CA TYR A 86 -6.64 -8.57 -3.22
C TYR A 86 -5.98 -9.92 -2.95
N GLY A 87 -6.78 -10.93 -2.57
CA GLY A 87 -6.30 -12.29 -2.36
C GLY A 87 -5.66 -12.87 -3.61
N LYS A 88 -6.31 -12.72 -4.78
CA LYS A 88 -5.77 -13.19 -6.06
C LYS A 88 -4.47 -12.48 -6.44
N MET A 89 -4.37 -11.17 -6.22
CA MET A 89 -3.13 -10.40 -6.43
C MET A 89 -1.97 -10.99 -5.60
N LEU A 90 -2.22 -11.29 -4.33
CA LEU A 90 -1.20 -11.91 -3.47
C LEU A 90 -0.79 -13.29 -3.97
N ASP A 91 -1.73 -14.10 -4.48
CA ASP A 91 -1.46 -15.43 -5.05
C ASP A 91 -0.62 -15.34 -6.34
N ASP A 92 -0.95 -14.39 -7.23
CA ASP A 92 -0.20 -14.15 -8.47
C ASP A 92 1.22 -13.63 -8.16
N LEU A 93 1.36 -12.69 -7.21
CA LEU A 93 2.66 -12.22 -6.73
C LEU A 93 3.48 -13.37 -6.12
N ARG A 94 2.88 -14.23 -5.29
CA ARG A 94 3.57 -15.37 -4.69
C ARG A 94 4.07 -16.35 -5.75
N THR A 95 3.29 -16.56 -6.80
CA THR A 95 3.67 -17.42 -7.93
C THR A 95 4.86 -16.86 -8.70
N ALA A 96 4.86 -15.54 -8.95
CA ALA A 96 5.93 -14.87 -9.68
C ALA A 96 7.22 -14.67 -8.86
N LEU A 97 7.07 -14.56 -7.52
CA LEU A 97 8.11 -14.20 -6.57
C LEU A 97 8.23 -15.24 -5.44
N PRO A 98 8.59 -16.49 -5.74
CA PRO A 98 8.51 -17.62 -4.79
C PRO A 98 9.44 -17.46 -3.57
N ASN A 99 10.52 -16.68 -3.69
CA ASN A 99 11.53 -16.49 -2.64
C ASN A 99 11.41 -15.13 -1.94
N THR A 100 10.43 -14.31 -2.29
CA THR A 100 10.24 -12.97 -1.72
C THR A 100 9.45 -13.04 -0.42
N VAL A 101 9.87 -12.30 0.58
CA VAL A 101 9.10 -12.06 1.81
C VAL A 101 8.15 -10.89 1.59
N PHE A 102 6.86 -11.09 1.83
CA PHE A 102 5.82 -10.08 1.63
C PHE A 102 5.46 -9.40 2.95
N TYR A 103 5.47 -8.08 2.94
CA TYR A 103 5.00 -7.19 4.00
C TYR A 103 3.82 -6.38 3.47
N VAL A 104 2.63 -6.79 3.83
CA VAL A 104 1.38 -6.13 3.40
C VAL A 104 0.99 -5.10 4.44
N GLN A 105 0.83 -3.87 4.01
CA GLN A 105 0.50 -2.74 4.87
C GLN A 105 -1.01 -2.47 4.82
N SER A 106 -1.57 -2.01 5.95
CA SER A 106 -2.97 -1.61 6.03
C SER A 106 -3.27 -0.44 5.08
N VAL A 107 -4.47 -0.42 4.51
CA VAL A 107 -4.97 0.74 3.75
C VAL A 107 -5.16 1.91 4.71
N LEU A 108 -4.66 3.08 4.32
CA LEU A 108 -4.75 4.30 5.12
C LEU A 108 -6.15 4.94 5.02
N PRO A 109 -6.67 5.53 6.10
CA PRO A 109 -7.86 6.36 6.03
C PRO A 109 -7.57 7.68 5.29
N ALA A 110 -8.62 8.39 4.90
CA ALA A 110 -8.53 9.80 4.52
C ALA A 110 -8.82 10.70 5.73
N THR A 111 -8.58 12.01 5.60
CA THR A 111 -8.97 12.97 6.65
C THR A 111 -10.48 13.00 6.85
N GLN A 112 -10.93 13.39 8.04
CA GLN A 112 -12.37 13.46 8.36
C GLN A 112 -13.14 14.32 7.36
N GLU A 113 -12.57 15.48 6.99
CA GLU A 113 -13.19 16.38 6.01
C GLU A 113 -13.33 15.69 4.66
N LYS A 114 -12.28 15.01 4.19
CA LYS A 114 -12.27 14.35 2.89
C LYS A 114 -13.23 13.16 2.82
N VAL A 115 -13.34 12.39 3.90
CA VAL A 115 -14.33 11.30 4.02
C VAL A 115 -15.75 11.87 3.92
N ALA A 116 -16.05 12.95 4.65
CA ALA A 116 -17.36 13.58 4.64
C ALA A 116 -17.72 14.21 3.30
N ASP A 117 -16.73 14.78 2.60
CA ASP A 117 -16.93 15.47 1.31
C ASP A 117 -17.10 14.48 0.13
N SER A 118 -16.20 13.52 -0.03
CA SER A 118 -16.13 12.78 -1.29
C SER A 118 -15.63 11.34 -1.22
N LEU A 119 -15.05 10.91 -0.10
CA LEU A 119 -14.45 9.57 0.03
C LEU A 119 -15.06 8.76 1.20
N PRO A 120 -16.39 8.57 1.24
CA PRO A 120 -17.04 7.90 2.37
C PRO A 120 -16.57 6.46 2.59
N GLY A 121 -16.02 5.84 1.57
CA GLY A 121 -15.48 4.49 1.66
C GLY A 121 -14.17 4.38 2.44
N LEU A 122 -13.45 5.48 2.64
CA LEU A 122 -12.21 5.52 3.43
C LEU A 122 -12.46 5.93 4.90
N ALA A 123 -13.69 5.74 5.39
CA ALA A 123 -14.04 5.96 6.79
C ALA A 123 -13.37 4.92 7.70
N PRO A 124 -12.91 5.31 8.90
CA PRO A 124 -12.13 4.46 9.81
C PRO A 124 -12.82 3.15 10.18
N ASP A 125 -14.11 3.17 10.48
CA ASP A 125 -14.90 2.00 10.88
C ASP A 125 -14.95 0.95 9.77
N ARG A 126 -15.16 1.35 8.51
CA ARG A 126 -15.12 0.45 7.36
C ARG A 126 -13.70 -0.08 7.11
N LEU A 127 -12.70 0.81 7.14
CA LEU A 127 -11.32 0.39 6.92
C LEU A 127 -10.80 -0.56 8.00
N ALA A 128 -11.27 -0.43 9.24
CA ALA A 128 -10.94 -1.41 10.29
C ALA A 128 -11.39 -2.83 9.91
N VAL A 129 -12.60 -2.97 9.33
CA VAL A 129 -13.10 -4.28 8.85
C VAL A 129 -12.30 -4.78 7.66
N ILE A 130 -12.03 -3.93 6.67
CA ILE A 130 -11.24 -4.29 5.48
C ILE A 130 -9.81 -4.67 5.87
N ASN A 131 -9.15 -3.88 6.70
CA ASN A 131 -7.79 -4.13 7.14
C ASN A 131 -7.67 -5.42 7.97
N ALA A 132 -8.68 -5.74 8.80
CA ALA A 132 -8.76 -7.03 9.50
C ALA A 132 -8.89 -8.20 8.51
N ALA A 133 -9.69 -8.05 7.45
CA ALA A 133 -9.80 -9.06 6.40
C ALA A 133 -8.50 -9.22 5.59
N ILE A 134 -7.80 -8.12 5.27
CA ILE A 134 -6.47 -8.16 4.64
C ILE A 134 -5.47 -8.88 5.56
N GLN A 135 -5.50 -8.60 6.87
CA GLN A 135 -4.64 -9.30 7.84
C GLN A 135 -4.90 -10.82 7.83
N GLN A 136 -6.17 -11.24 7.74
CA GLN A 136 -6.51 -12.66 7.62
C GLN A 136 -5.97 -13.24 6.31
N LEU A 137 -6.16 -12.57 5.17
CA LEU A 137 -5.60 -13.00 3.88
C LEU A 137 -4.08 -13.17 3.94
N CYS A 138 -3.38 -12.29 4.67
CA CYS A 138 -1.95 -12.39 4.90
C CYS A 138 -1.58 -13.64 5.69
N ALA A 139 -2.30 -13.93 6.79
CA ALA A 139 -2.06 -15.11 7.61
C ALA A 139 -2.26 -16.41 6.82
N GLU A 140 -3.30 -16.49 5.99
CA GLU A 140 -3.59 -17.62 5.12
C GLU A 140 -2.52 -17.88 4.05
N ARG A 141 -1.79 -16.83 3.63
CA ARG A 141 -0.81 -16.85 2.54
C ARG A 141 0.65 -16.72 3.01
N GLY A 142 0.88 -16.72 4.32
CA GLY A 142 2.24 -16.59 4.88
C GLY A 142 2.89 -15.25 4.56
N CYS A 143 2.11 -14.18 4.54
CA CYS A 143 2.58 -12.79 4.44
C CYS A 143 2.62 -12.15 5.83
N TYR A 144 3.54 -11.21 6.04
CA TYR A 144 3.51 -10.36 7.23
C TYR A 144 2.53 -9.20 7.01
N TYR A 145 1.71 -8.91 8.01
CA TYR A 145 0.85 -7.73 8.01
C TYR A 145 1.47 -6.64 8.88
N LEU A 146 1.43 -5.40 8.38
CA LEU A 146 1.93 -4.21 9.07
C LEU A 146 0.76 -3.22 9.21
N ASP A 147 0.37 -2.90 10.44
CA ASP A 147 -0.69 -1.92 10.71
C ASP A 147 -0.16 -0.49 10.59
N LEU A 148 0.04 -0.06 9.35
CA LEU A 148 0.53 1.28 9.05
C LEU A 148 -0.53 2.34 9.36
N SER A 149 -1.83 2.03 9.26
CA SER A 149 -2.90 3.00 9.48
C SER A 149 -2.90 3.56 10.91
N ALA A 150 -2.56 2.74 11.89
CA ALA A 150 -2.45 3.17 13.28
C ALA A 150 -1.39 4.28 13.50
N GLU A 151 -0.34 4.31 12.67
CA GLU A 151 0.72 5.33 12.76
C GLU A 151 0.28 6.72 12.27
N PHE A 152 -0.77 6.76 11.45
CA PHE A 152 -1.23 7.99 10.79
C PHE A 152 -2.59 8.46 11.28
N ALA A 153 -3.28 7.64 12.07
CA ALA A 153 -4.61 7.95 12.56
C ALA A 153 -4.57 9.02 13.67
N ASP A 154 -5.56 9.90 13.64
CA ASP A 154 -5.92 10.75 14.77
C ASP A 154 -6.73 9.96 15.82
N ASP A 155 -7.13 10.61 16.92
CA ASP A 155 -7.90 9.99 18.00
C ASP A 155 -9.27 9.43 17.54
N ALA A 156 -9.79 9.88 16.41
CA ALA A 156 -11.04 9.41 15.80
C ALA A 156 -10.81 8.37 14.70
N GLY A 157 -9.54 8.02 14.42
CA GLY A 157 -9.15 7.01 13.43
C GLY A 157 -9.03 7.53 12.00
N TYR A 158 -9.22 8.83 11.74
CA TYR A 158 -9.00 9.45 10.44
C TYR A 158 -7.53 9.77 10.22
N LEU A 159 -7.13 9.95 8.95
CA LEU A 159 -5.78 10.45 8.65
C LEU A 159 -5.55 11.79 9.33
N SER A 160 -4.54 11.85 10.19
CA SER A 160 -4.15 13.08 10.89
C SER A 160 -3.73 14.15 9.89
N THR A 161 -4.22 15.38 10.11
CA THR A 161 -3.85 16.54 9.30
C THR A 161 -2.37 16.91 9.42
N GLU A 162 -1.67 16.44 10.44
CA GLU A 162 -0.22 16.57 10.58
C GLU A 162 0.53 15.89 9.42
N PHE A 163 0.01 14.73 8.99
CA PHE A 163 0.65 13.91 7.96
C PHE A 163 0.02 14.03 6.59
N SER A 164 -1.16 14.67 6.50
CA SER A 164 -1.93 14.81 5.26
C SER A 164 -1.56 16.06 4.48
N GLN A 165 -1.47 15.92 3.15
CA GLN A 165 -1.53 17.07 2.25
C GLN A 165 -2.93 17.70 2.25
N PRO A 166 -3.11 18.90 1.66
CA PRO A 166 -4.41 19.57 1.61
C PRO A 166 -5.52 18.79 0.91
N ASP A 167 -5.18 17.77 0.12
CA ASP A 167 -6.16 16.90 -0.55
C ASP A 167 -6.82 15.87 0.38
N GLY A 168 -6.29 15.72 1.59
CA GLY A 168 -6.85 14.83 2.61
C GLY A 168 -6.54 13.35 2.43
N VAL A 169 -5.65 12.98 1.49
CA VAL A 169 -5.29 11.58 1.15
C VAL A 169 -3.79 11.37 1.12
N HIS A 170 -3.06 12.21 0.36
CA HIS A 170 -1.63 12.05 0.18
C HIS A 170 -0.83 12.53 1.39
N LEU A 171 0.34 11.92 1.59
CA LEU A 171 1.18 12.22 2.74
C LEU A 171 2.10 13.42 2.48
N THR A 172 2.36 14.18 3.53
CA THR A 172 3.42 15.20 3.56
C THR A 172 4.80 14.54 3.65
N VAL A 173 5.86 15.34 3.52
CA VAL A 173 7.25 14.89 3.77
C VAL A 173 7.39 14.31 5.18
N ALA A 174 6.73 14.91 6.18
CA ALA A 174 6.70 14.37 7.54
C ALA A 174 6.03 12.99 7.60
N GLY A 175 4.93 12.80 6.86
CA GLY A 175 4.26 11.51 6.72
C GLY A 175 5.18 10.46 6.12
N TYR A 176 5.89 10.75 5.03
CA TYR A 176 6.86 9.80 4.44
C TYR A 176 8.01 9.48 5.39
N SER A 177 8.53 10.46 6.12
CA SER A 177 9.57 10.23 7.14
C SER A 177 9.07 9.32 8.26
N ARG A 178 7.81 9.51 8.69
CA ARG A 178 7.15 8.64 9.67
C ARG A 178 6.99 7.22 9.14
N TRP A 179 6.55 7.07 7.89
CA TRP A 179 6.42 5.77 7.23
C TRP A 179 7.75 5.01 7.19
N GLY A 180 8.82 5.66 6.71
CA GLY A 180 10.15 5.07 6.69
C GLY A 180 10.62 4.62 8.09
N SER A 181 10.41 5.46 9.11
CA SER A 181 10.76 5.14 10.51
C SER A 181 9.96 3.94 11.02
N TYR A 182 8.66 3.86 10.72
CA TYR A 182 7.81 2.72 11.06
C TYR A 182 8.36 1.43 10.44
N LEU A 183 8.66 1.43 9.15
CA LEU A 183 9.17 0.24 8.46
C LEU A 183 10.53 -0.23 9.04
N CYS A 184 11.39 0.69 9.46
CA CYS A 184 12.68 0.33 10.07
C CYS A 184 12.53 -0.38 11.43
N THR A 185 11.42 -0.19 12.14
CA THR A 185 11.23 -0.67 13.51
C THR A 185 10.20 -1.79 13.65
N HIS A 186 9.33 -1.99 12.68
CA HIS A 186 8.18 -2.93 12.74
C HIS A 186 8.31 -4.12 11.79
N VAL A 187 9.42 -4.24 11.07
CA VAL A 187 9.67 -5.40 10.20
C VAL A 187 10.17 -6.56 11.06
N PRO A 188 9.49 -7.72 11.06
CA PRO A 188 9.99 -8.90 11.73
C PRO A 188 11.40 -9.26 11.21
N TYR A 189 12.37 -9.31 12.11
CA TYR A 189 13.73 -9.70 11.78
C TYR A 189 13.94 -11.18 12.13
N SER A 190 14.36 -11.98 11.17
CA SER A 190 14.84 -13.33 11.41
C SER A 190 16.34 -13.38 11.13
N LYS A 191 17.11 -14.01 12.04
CA LYS A 191 18.55 -14.26 11.81
C LYS A 191 18.79 -15.21 10.62
N GLU A 192 17.77 -15.98 10.24
CA GLU A 192 17.82 -16.94 9.13
C GLU A 192 17.44 -16.27 7.78
N ASN A 193 16.80 -15.08 7.82
CA ASN A 193 16.47 -14.24 6.67
C ASN A 193 16.78 -12.78 7.01
N PRO A 194 18.06 -12.38 6.92
CA PRO A 194 18.49 -11.01 7.24
C PRO A 194 17.97 -9.98 6.21
#